data_8f0cda512548057919e0566a4cd5fd57
#
_entry.id   8f0cda512548057919e0566a4cd5fd57
#
_cell.length_a   1.000
_cell.length_b   1.000
_cell.length_c   1.000
_cell.angle_alpha   90.00
_cell.angle_beta   90.00
_cell.angle_gamma   90.00
#
_symmetry.space_group_name_H-M   'P 1'
#
loop_
_entity.id
_entity.type
_entity.pdbx_description
1 polymer ?
#
loop_
_entity_poly.entity_id
_entity_poly.type
_entity_poly.pdbx_seq_one_letter_code
_entity_poly.pdbx_strand_id
1 'polypeptide(L)'
;MAERLQTEFGIVFAEGYGLTETAAPTHANLPERAKPQCLGIPIFGTDALVIDPETLSPMPPGEVGEIVSSGPMLFKGYWGHPQATRAAFIQIDGRSYFRTGDLGRLDEEGYFFLTDRLKRMINASGFKVWPSEVELLLFKCPLVQEACIIAARDAYRGETVKAVVVLRAEARGTTSADDIVAWARDAMAPYKAPRIVEFVEALPKSG
;
A
#
# COMPACT_ATOMS: atom_id res chain seq x y z
N MET A 1 -4.55 4.36 17.09
CA MET A 1 -6.02 4.46 17.36
C MET A 1 -6.54 3.16 17.92
N ALA A 2 -6.35 2.02 17.25
CA ALA A 2 -6.80 0.69 17.69
C ALA A 2 -6.34 0.34 19.12
N GLU A 3 -5.05 0.52 19.41
CA GLU A 3 -4.48 0.29 20.74
C GLU A 3 -5.14 1.15 21.83
N ARG A 4 -5.40 2.42 21.56
CA ARG A 4 -6.11 3.29 22.50
C ARG A 4 -7.55 2.87 22.75
N LEU A 5 -8.26 2.42 21.70
CA LEU A 5 -9.62 1.89 21.85
C LEU A 5 -9.64 0.68 22.77
N GLN A 6 -8.66 -0.20 22.62
CA GLN A 6 -8.57 -1.40 23.46
C GLN A 6 -8.13 -1.07 24.89
N THR A 7 -7.11 -0.24 25.08
CA THR A 7 -6.54 0.05 26.41
C THR A 7 -7.42 0.99 27.24
N GLU A 8 -8.03 2.02 26.60
CA GLU A 8 -8.83 3.02 27.31
C GLU A 8 -10.32 2.63 27.44
N PHE A 9 -10.85 1.86 26.48
CA PHE A 9 -12.29 1.58 26.39
C PHE A 9 -12.64 0.08 26.35
N GLY A 10 -11.65 -0.82 26.30
CA GLY A 10 -11.89 -2.26 26.18
C GLY A 10 -12.50 -2.69 24.82
N ILE A 11 -12.45 -1.82 23.82
CA ILE A 11 -13.05 -2.06 22.50
C ILE A 11 -12.01 -2.73 21.60
N VAL A 12 -12.32 -3.94 21.12
CA VAL A 12 -11.52 -4.62 20.10
C VAL A 12 -11.80 -3.98 18.75
N PHE A 13 -10.75 -3.45 18.12
CA PHE A 13 -10.81 -2.91 16.76
C PHE A 13 -10.36 -3.99 15.78
N ALA A 14 -11.28 -4.48 14.95
CA ALA A 14 -10.99 -5.44 13.89
C ALA A 14 -11.15 -4.79 12.52
N GLU A 15 -10.17 -4.98 11.67
CA GLU A 15 -10.16 -4.47 10.30
C GLU A 15 -10.71 -5.54 9.35
N GLY A 16 -11.31 -5.11 8.25
CA GLY A 16 -11.73 -5.96 7.15
C GLY A 16 -11.29 -5.37 5.82
N TYR A 17 -11.19 -6.20 4.80
CA TYR A 17 -10.77 -5.80 3.47
C TYR A 17 -11.72 -6.31 2.40
N GLY A 18 -12.02 -5.46 1.45
CA GLY A 18 -12.82 -5.75 0.29
C GLY A 18 -12.78 -4.59 -0.70
N LEU A 19 -13.27 -4.84 -1.89
CA LEU A 19 -13.30 -3.91 -3.01
C LEU A 19 -14.72 -3.82 -3.57
N THR A 20 -15.01 -2.82 -4.39
CA THR A 20 -16.26 -2.74 -5.14
C THR A 20 -16.46 -3.97 -6.01
N GLU A 21 -15.38 -4.46 -6.61
CA GLU A 21 -15.34 -5.64 -7.48
C GLU A 21 -15.61 -6.94 -6.72
N THR A 22 -15.53 -6.94 -5.40
CA THR A 22 -15.80 -8.12 -4.58
C THR A 22 -17.20 -8.10 -3.94
N ALA A 23 -17.95 -7.01 -4.10
CA ALA A 23 -19.30 -6.80 -3.56
C ALA A 23 -19.46 -7.05 -2.04
N ALA A 24 -18.49 -7.71 -1.42
CA ALA A 24 -18.44 -8.05 0.01
C ALA A 24 -16.98 -8.05 0.47
N PRO A 25 -16.71 -8.03 1.79
CA PRO A 25 -15.37 -8.26 2.31
C PRO A 25 -14.80 -9.59 1.82
N THR A 26 -13.51 -9.63 1.52
CA THR A 26 -12.78 -10.84 1.17
C THR A 26 -11.92 -11.34 2.32
N HIS A 27 -11.51 -10.44 3.21
CA HIS A 27 -10.74 -10.77 4.40
C HIS A 27 -11.36 -10.08 5.62
N ALA A 28 -11.22 -10.72 6.76
CA ALA A 28 -11.63 -10.18 8.05
C ALA A 28 -10.60 -10.53 9.12
N ASN A 29 -10.27 -9.56 9.96
CA ASN A 29 -9.43 -9.78 11.13
C ASN A 29 -10.28 -10.40 12.23
N LEU A 30 -9.84 -11.53 12.77
CA LEU A 30 -10.60 -12.26 13.77
C LEU A 30 -10.57 -11.49 15.10
N PRO A 31 -11.74 -11.17 15.71
CA PRO A 31 -11.77 -10.40 16.97
C PRO A 31 -10.97 -11.06 18.10
N GLU A 32 -10.98 -12.40 18.19
CA GLU A 32 -10.30 -13.16 19.24
C GLU A 32 -8.76 -13.19 19.05
N ARG A 33 -8.29 -12.90 17.84
CA ARG A 33 -6.87 -12.95 17.46
C ARG A 33 -6.51 -11.80 16.52
N ALA A 34 -7.10 -10.63 16.76
CA ALA A 34 -6.90 -9.46 15.91
C ALA A 34 -5.42 -9.02 15.90
N LYS A 35 -4.85 -8.90 14.70
CA LYS A 35 -3.54 -8.30 14.49
C LYS A 35 -3.70 -6.84 14.08
N PRO A 36 -2.92 -5.89 14.62
CA PRO A 36 -3.01 -4.49 14.22
C PRO A 36 -2.54 -4.31 12.77
N GLN A 37 -3.17 -3.36 12.06
CA GLN A 37 -2.85 -3.01 10.66
C GLN A 37 -2.87 -4.24 9.72
N CYS A 38 -3.85 -5.12 9.91
CA CYS A 38 -3.98 -6.39 9.24
C CYS A 38 -5.33 -6.49 8.54
N LEU A 39 -5.34 -6.94 7.29
CA LEU A 39 -6.58 -7.19 6.55
C LEU A 39 -7.35 -8.39 7.13
N GLY A 40 -6.65 -9.27 7.86
CA GLY A 40 -7.18 -10.51 8.39
C GLY A 40 -6.88 -11.72 7.52
N ILE A 41 -7.66 -12.76 7.73
CA ILE A 41 -7.64 -13.99 6.93
C ILE A 41 -8.77 -13.98 5.90
N PRO A 42 -8.67 -14.77 4.80
CA PRO A 42 -9.78 -14.92 3.85
C PRO A 42 -11.05 -15.42 4.55
N ILE A 43 -12.17 -14.78 4.25
CA ILE A 43 -13.47 -15.23 4.76
C ILE A 43 -13.91 -16.52 4.07
N PHE A 44 -14.91 -17.19 4.66
CA PHE A 44 -15.44 -18.43 4.11
C PHE A 44 -15.83 -18.31 2.64
N GLY A 45 -15.33 -19.24 1.80
CA GLY A 45 -15.57 -19.26 0.36
C GLY A 45 -14.62 -18.37 -0.46
N THR A 46 -13.74 -17.59 0.20
CA THR A 46 -12.67 -16.84 -0.47
C THR A 46 -11.40 -17.66 -0.47
N ASP A 47 -10.75 -17.69 -1.64
CA ASP A 47 -9.36 -18.11 -1.79
C ASP A 47 -8.53 -16.88 -2.16
N ALA A 48 -7.39 -16.69 -1.53
CA ALA A 48 -6.52 -15.54 -1.76
C ALA A 48 -5.05 -15.93 -1.76
N LEU A 49 -4.29 -15.30 -2.63
CA LEU A 49 -2.86 -15.51 -2.77
C LEU A 49 -2.14 -14.16 -2.82
N VAL A 50 -0.86 -14.17 -2.50
CA VAL A 50 0.07 -13.11 -2.84
C VAL A 50 0.92 -13.61 -4.00
N ILE A 51 0.99 -12.85 -5.10
CA ILE A 51 1.71 -13.25 -6.32
C ILE A 51 2.72 -12.18 -6.74
N ASP A 52 3.76 -12.60 -7.42
CA ASP A 52 4.60 -11.66 -8.15
C ASP A 52 3.80 -11.05 -9.31
N PRO A 53 3.66 -9.72 -9.40
CA PRO A 53 2.80 -9.07 -10.38
C PRO A 53 3.30 -9.19 -11.84
N GLU A 54 4.58 -9.58 -12.05
CA GLU A 54 5.20 -9.74 -13.37
C GLU A 54 5.14 -11.20 -13.84
N THR A 55 5.54 -12.13 -12.97
CA THR A 55 5.59 -13.57 -13.31
C THR A 55 4.28 -14.30 -13.02
N LEU A 56 3.38 -13.69 -12.26
CA LEU A 56 2.10 -14.24 -11.78
C LEU A 56 2.25 -15.50 -10.91
N SER A 57 3.46 -15.75 -10.42
CA SER A 57 3.75 -16.90 -9.56
C SER A 57 3.43 -16.59 -8.10
N PRO A 58 2.87 -17.56 -7.34
CA PRO A 58 2.65 -17.39 -5.90
C PRO A 58 3.95 -17.08 -5.16
N MET A 59 3.86 -16.15 -4.21
CA MET A 59 4.96 -15.70 -3.36
C MET A 59 4.96 -16.47 -2.03
N PRO A 60 6.13 -16.77 -1.46
CA PRO A 60 6.22 -17.36 -0.13
C PRO A 60 5.75 -16.37 0.96
N PRO A 61 5.36 -16.87 2.14
CA PRO A 61 5.05 -16.01 3.29
C PRO A 61 6.16 -15.02 3.61
N GLY A 62 5.78 -13.79 3.96
CA GLY A 62 6.69 -12.69 4.27
C GLY A 62 7.06 -11.81 3.08
N GLU A 63 6.99 -12.32 1.87
CA GLU A 63 7.30 -11.59 0.64
C GLU A 63 6.14 -10.70 0.19
N VAL A 64 6.48 -9.53 -0.36
CA VAL A 64 5.48 -8.56 -0.86
C VAL A 64 5.18 -8.82 -2.33
N GLY A 65 3.90 -9.00 -2.65
CA GLY A 65 3.38 -9.17 -4.01
C GLY A 65 1.97 -8.61 -4.15
N GLU A 66 1.34 -8.82 -5.30
CA GLU A 66 -0.05 -8.43 -5.54
C GLU A 66 -1.00 -9.43 -4.85
N ILE A 67 -1.93 -8.90 -4.07
CA ILE A 67 -3.01 -9.71 -3.49
C ILE A 67 -4.01 -10.02 -4.61
N VAL A 68 -4.30 -11.31 -4.79
CA VAL A 68 -5.33 -11.78 -5.72
C VAL A 68 -6.35 -12.61 -4.97
N SER A 69 -7.61 -12.53 -5.39
CA SER A 69 -8.72 -13.21 -4.71
C SER A 69 -9.61 -13.96 -5.67
N SER A 70 -10.12 -15.10 -5.24
CA SER A 70 -11.08 -15.93 -5.95
C SER A 70 -12.25 -16.29 -5.02
N GLY A 71 -13.46 -16.33 -5.56
CA GLY A 71 -14.64 -16.69 -4.78
C GLY A 71 -15.94 -16.23 -5.40
N PRO A 72 -17.07 -16.64 -4.83
CA PRO A 72 -18.41 -16.36 -5.39
C PRO A 72 -18.82 -14.87 -5.29
N MET A 73 -18.12 -14.07 -4.44
CA MET A 73 -18.36 -12.65 -4.26
C MET A 73 -17.82 -11.78 -5.38
N LEU A 74 -16.97 -12.33 -6.27
CA LEU A 74 -16.37 -11.56 -7.35
C LEU A 74 -17.43 -11.10 -8.35
N PHE A 75 -17.29 -9.86 -8.82
CA PHE A 75 -18.12 -9.31 -9.88
C PHE A 75 -17.93 -10.07 -11.21
N LYS A 76 -18.90 -9.94 -12.11
CA LYS A 76 -18.84 -10.60 -13.43
C LYS A 76 -17.95 -9.87 -14.44
N GLY A 77 -17.59 -8.62 -14.14
CA GLY A 77 -16.76 -7.77 -14.99
C GLY A 77 -17.24 -6.33 -15.07
N TYR A 78 -16.47 -5.52 -15.75
CA TYR A 78 -16.78 -4.10 -15.97
C TYR A 78 -17.79 -3.96 -17.11
N TRP A 79 -18.90 -3.29 -16.85
CA TRP A 79 -19.97 -3.08 -17.82
C TRP A 79 -19.47 -2.34 -19.06
N GLY A 80 -19.66 -2.91 -20.26
CA GLY A 80 -19.21 -2.31 -21.51
C GLY A 80 -17.70 -2.34 -21.75
N HIS A 81 -16.89 -2.91 -20.82
CA HIS A 81 -15.43 -2.91 -20.92
C HIS A 81 -14.83 -4.33 -20.90
N PRO A 82 -15.04 -5.15 -21.94
CA PRO A 82 -14.60 -6.56 -21.96
C PRO A 82 -13.06 -6.72 -21.91
N GLN A 83 -12.31 -5.75 -22.43
CA GLN A 83 -10.84 -5.79 -22.35
C GLN A 83 -10.35 -5.55 -20.92
N ALA A 84 -10.90 -4.56 -20.22
CA ALA A 84 -10.58 -4.30 -18.82
C ALA A 84 -10.98 -5.50 -17.94
N THR A 85 -12.14 -6.11 -18.22
CA THR A 85 -12.57 -7.32 -17.51
C THR A 85 -11.55 -8.45 -17.69
N ARG A 86 -11.12 -8.74 -18.92
CA ARG A 86 -10.11 -9.78 -19.16
C ARG A 86 -8.78 -9.50 -18.46
N ALA A 87 -8.34 -8.24 -18.45
CA ALA A 87 -7.09 -7.82 -17.80
C ALA A 87 -7.16 -7.90 -16.27
N ALA A 88 -8.36 -7.87 -15.70
CA ALA A 88 -8.58 -7.92 -14.26
C ALA A 88 -8.54 -9.35 -13.68
N PHE A 89 -8.52 -10.38 -14.52
CA PHE A 89 -8.52 -11.78 -14.08
C PHE A 89 -7.31 -12.55 -14.64
N ILE A 90 -6.79 -13.44 -13.81
CA ILE A 90 -5.72 -14.37 -14.18
C ILE A 90 -6.13 -15.80 -13.83
N GLN A 91 -5.45 -16.77 -14.44
CA GLN A 91 -5.64 -18.19 -14.14
C GLN A 91 -4.42 -18.72 -13.40
N ILE A 92 -4.63 -19.33 -12.25
CA ILE A 92 -3.60 -20.04 -11.48
C ILE A 92 -4.18 -21.41 -11.13
N ASP A 93 -3.51 -22.48 -11.52
CA ASP A 93 -3.89 -23.87 -11.27
C ASP A 93 -5.36 -24.19 -11.62
N GLY A 94 -5.83 -23.64 -12.74
CA GLY A 94 -7.19 -23.84 -13.25
C GLY A 94 -8.29 -23.06 -12.53
N ARG A 95 -7.93 -22.18 -11.60
CA ARG A 95 -8.84 -21.28 -10.89
C ARG A 95 -8.65 -19.84 -11.34
N SER A 96 -9.78 -19.12 -11.49
CA SER A 96 -9.77 -17.69 -11.84
C SER A 96 -9.59 -16.83 -10.60
N TYR A 97 -8.61 -15.93 -10.61
CA TYR A 97 -8.36 -14.95 -9.57
C TYR A 97 -8.51 -13.54 -10.12
N PHE A 98 -9.15 -12.69 -9.33
CA PHE A 98 -9.23 -11.26 -9.57
C PHE A 98 -7.97 -10.57 -9.06
N ARG A 99 -7.37 -9.73 -9.90
CA ARG A 99 -6.23 -8.87 -9.58
C ARG A 99 -6.70 -7.62 -8.86
N THR A 100 -6.40 -7.48 -7.59
CA THR A 100 -6.87 -6.36 -6.79
C THR A 100 -6.13 -5.06 -7.08
N GLY A 101 -4.90 -5.15 -7.60
CA GLY A 101 -3.99 -4.04 -7.73
C GLY A 101 -3.43 -3.53 -6.38
N ASP A 102 -3.76 -4.20 -5.29
CA ASP A 102 -3.23 -3.93 -3.97
C ASP A 102 -2.05 -4.86 -3.68
N LEU A 103 -0.99 -4.29 -3.13
CA LEU A 103 0.21 -5.01 -2.74
C LEU A 103 0.15 -5.34 -1.26
N GLY A 104 0.56 -6.53 -0.93
CA GLY A 104 0.58 -6.99 0.43
C GLY A 104 1.48 -8.20 0.61
N ARG A 105 1.49 -8.71 1.81
CA ARG A 105 2.18 -9.94 2.17
C ARG A 105 1.28 -10.83 3.01
N LEU A 106 1.53 -12.11 2.92
CA LEU A 106 0.94 -13.13 3.78
C LEU A 106 1.95 -13.49 4.88
N ASP A 107 1.52 -13.65 6.11
CA ASP A 107 2.37 -14.22 7.15
C ASP A 107 2.20 -15.75 7.27
N GLU A 108 3.03 -16.38 8.10
CA GLU A 108 3.01 -17.84 8.31
C GLU A 108 1.71 -18.36 8.96
N GLU A 109 0.92 -17.47 9.58
CA GLU A 109 -0.36 -17.80 10.20
C GLU A 109 -1.56 -17.59 9.27
N GLY A 110 -1.32 -17.15 8.01
CA GLY A 110 -2.37 -16.92 7.02
C GLY A 110 -3.02 -15.54 7.07
N TYR A 111 -2.42 -14.58 7.77
CA TYR A 111 -2.91 -13.20 7.81
C TYR A 111 -2.30 -12.35 6.70
N PHE A 112 -3.15 -11.58 6.03
CA PHE A 112 -2.77 -10.65 4.98
C PHE A 112 -2.54 -9.25 5.53
N PHE A 113 -1.49 -8.59 5.08
CA PHE A 113 -1.14 -7.22 5.42
C PHE A 113 -1.03 -6.38 4.17
N LEU A 114 -1.74 -5.25 4.13
CA LEU A 114 -1.63 -4.30 3.02
C LEU A 114 -0.30 -3.53 3.12
N THR A 115 0.37 -3.38 2.00
CA THR A 115 1.61 -2.59 1.89
C THR A 115 1.37 -1.31 1.11
N ASP A 116 0.87 -1.41 -0.12
CA ASP A 116 0.62 -0.26 -1.01
C ASP A 116 -0.30 -0.67 -2.17
N ARG A 117 -0.44 0.22 -3.16
CA ARG A 117 -1.10 -0.09 -4.43
C ARG A 117 -0.08 -0.23 -5.56
N LEU A 118 -0.26 -1.24 -6.41
CA LEU A 118 0.63 -1.53 -7.54
C LEU A 118 0.83 -0.30 -8.45
N LYS A 119 -0.25 0.47 -8.69
CA LYS A 119 -0.21 1.69 -9.51
C LYS A 119 0.61 2.84 -8.91
N ARG A 120 0.88 2.80 -7.61
CA ARG A 120 1.68 3.81 -6.92
C ARG A 120 3.18 3.48 -6.89
N MET A 121 3.54 2.25 -7.24
CA MET A 121 4.95 1.81 -7.26
C MET A 121 5.79 2.74 -8.13
N ILE A 122 6.91 3.19 -7.59
CA ILE A 122 7.91 4.02 -8.29
C ILE A 122 9.05 3.11 -8.72
N ASN A 123 9.35 3.11 -10.02
CA ASN A 123 10.50 2.36 -10.55
C ASN A 123 11.73 3.27 -10.67
N ALA A 124 12.47 3.38 -9.59
CA ALA A 124 13.66 4.21 -9.52
C ALA A 124 14.90 3.45 -10.02
N SER A 125 15.20 3.50 -11.32
CA SER A 125 16.35 2.78 -11.94
C SER A 125 16.31 1.26 -11.72
N GLY A 126 15.12 0.63 -11.83
CA GLY A 126 14.94 -0.80 -11.60
C GLY A 126 14.66 -1.17 -10.15
N PHE A 127 14.82 -0.26 -9.21
CA PHE A 127 14.43 -0.49 -7.82
C PHE A 127 12.96 -0.14 -7.61
N LYS A 128 12.19 -1.09 -7.10
CA LYS A 128 10.78 -0.89 -6.74
C LYS A 128 10.72 -0.14 -5.40
N VAL A 129 10.15 1.07 -5.41
CA VAL A 129 9.95 1.89 -4.22
C VAL A 129 8.46 2.01 -3.93
N TRP A 130 8.08 1.68 -2.72
CA TRP A 130 6.71 1.76 -2.24
C TRP A 130 6.47 3.10 -1.56
N PRO A 131 5.62 3.99 -2.12
CA PRO A 131 5.33 5.30 -1.55
C PRO A 131 4.94 5.25 -0.07
N SER A 132 4.07 4.32 0.32
CA SER A 132 3.62 4.21 1.72
C SER A 132 4.75 3.95 2.70
N GLU A 133 5.76 3.16 2.31
CA GLU A 133 6.94 2.90 3.16
C GLU A 133 7.74 4.19 3.39
N VAL A 134 7.95 4.96 2.34
CA VAL A 134 8.69 6.24 2.42
C VAL A 134 7.87 7.27 3.22
N GLU A 135 6.55 7.33 3.01
CA GLU A 135 5.63 8.18 3.77
C GLU A 135 5.70 7.88 5.27
N LEU A 136 5.62 6.60 5.65
CA LEU A 136 5.72 6.17 7.06
C LEU A 136 7.05 6.56 7.71
N LEU A 137 8.14 6.53 6.95
CA LEU A 137 9.43 6.98 7.45
C LEU A 137 9.46 8.50 7.59
N LEU A 138 8.98 9.25 6.59
CA LEU A 138 8.93 10.71 6.66
C LEU A 138 8.04 11.25 7.78
N PHE A 139 6.99 10.54 8.18
CA PHE A 139 6.19 10.90 9.37
C PHE A 139 6.98 10.88 10.68
N LYS A 140 8.13 10.19 10.74
CA LYS A 140 9.03 10.21 11.90
C LYS A 140 9.93 11.45 11.90
N CYS A 141 10.03 12.18 10.79
CA CYS A 141 10.78 13.42 10.72
C CYS A 141 10.09 14.50 11.56
N PRO A 142 10.80 15.14 12.52
CA PRO A 142 10.20 16.14 13.41
C PRO A 142 9.72 17.39 12.66
N LEU A 143 10.22 17.63 11.44
CA LEU A 143 9.87 18.79 10.61
C LEU A 143 8.60 18.58 9.79
N VAL A 144 8.18 17.30 9.58
CA VAL A 144 7.09 16.92 8.68
C VAL A 144 5.78 16.75 9.44
N GLN A 145 4.73 17.40 8.95
CA GLN A 145 3.36 17.23 9.42
C GLN A 145 2.61 16.19 8.58
N GLU A 146 2.65 16.34 7.26
CA GLU A 146 2.07 15.39 6.30
C GLU A 146 3.04 15.22 5.12
N ALA A 147 3.07 14.04 4.52
CA ALA A 147 3.84 13.76 3.32
C ALA A 147 3.06 12.87 2.36
N CYS A 148 3.20 13.12 1.06
CA CYS A 148 2.72 12.26 0.00
C CYS A 148 3.88 12.00 -0.96
N ILE A 149 4.13 10.73 -1.27
CA ILE A 149 5.19 10.31 -2.17
C ILE A 149 4.60 9.99 -3.53
N ILE A 150 5.20 10.57 -4.57
CA ILE A 150 4.82 10.35 -5.95
C ILE A 150 6.03 10.10 -6.84
N ALA A 151 5.80 9.46 -7.99
CA ALA A 151 6.80 9.37 -9.04
C ALA A 151 7.00 10.73 -9.71
N ALA A 152 8.25 11.08 -9.97
CA ALA A 152 8.60 12.17 -10.87
C ALA A 152 9.46 11.62 -12.00
N ARG A 153 9.33 12.21 -13.20
CA ARG A 153 10.17 11.82 -14.34
C ARG A 153 11.61 12.24 -14.11
N ASP A 154 12.54 11.33 -14.42
CA ASP A 154 13.97 11.56 -14.38
C ASP A 154 14.58 11.08 -15.69
N ALA A 155 15.32 11.95 -16.36
CA ALA A 155 15.88 11.68 -17.70
C ALA A 155 16.85 10.49 -17.73
N TYR A 156 17.53 10.22 -16.60
CA TYR A 156 18.50 9.13 -16.48
C TYR A 156 17.91 7.86 -15.87
N ARG A 157 16.97 8.02 -14.91
CA ARG A 157 16.42 6.92 -14.10
C ARG A 157 15.05 6.44 -14.57
N GLY A 158 14.43 7.11 -15.56
CA GLY A 158 13.04 6.94 -15.90
C GLY A 158 12.12 7.60 -14.86
N GLU A 159 12.15 7.11 -13.62
CA GLU A 159 11.42 7.69 -12.49
C GLU A 159 12.33 7.93 -11.29
N THR A 160 11.94 8.89 -10.46
CA THR A 160 12.57 9.18 -9.17
C THR A 160 11.51 9.49 -8.11
N VAL A 161 11.90 9.34 -6.85
CA VAL A 161 11.02 9.61 -5.70
C VAL A 161 10.91 11.12 -5.47
N LYS A 162 9.68 11.63 -5.49
CA LYS A 162 9.35 13.00 -5.12
C LYS A 162 8.47 13.00 -3.88
N ALA A 163 8.84 13.80 -2.88
CA ALA A 163 8.05 14.05 -1.69
C ALA A 163 7.30 15.40 -1.81
N VAL A 164 5.99 15.37 -1.65
CA VAL A 164 5.16 16.55 -1.45
C VAL A 164 4.89 16.64 0.05
N VAL A 165 5.36 17.69 0.70
CA VAL A 165 5.47 17.77 2.16
C VAL A 165 4.72 18.98 2.69
N VAL A 166 3.93 18.77 3.74
CA VAL A 166 3.41 19.83 4.61
C VAL A 166 4.33 19.91 5.83
N LEU A 167 4.96 21.04 6.03
CA LEU A 167 5.81 21.28 7.21
C LEU A 167 4.97 21.57 8.45
N ARG A 168 5.46 21.16 9.62
CA ARG A 168 4.93 21.61 10.91
C ARG A 168 5.06 23.13 11.03
N ALA A 169 4.17 23.75 11.79
CA ALA A 169 4.10 25.19 11.91
C ALA A 169 5.46 25.82 12.32
N GLU A 170 6.15 25.20 13.25
CA GLU A 170 7.45 25.64 13.79
C GLU A 170 8.61 25.47 12.80
N ALA A 171 8.46 24.64 11.79
CA ALA A 171 9.49 24.38 10.77
C ALA A 171 9.33 25.26 9.52
N ARG A 172 8.20 25.98 9.39
CA ARG A 172 7.92 26.81 8.23
C ARG A 172 8.86 28.02 8.16
N GLY A 173 9.37 28.28 6.96
CA GLY A 173 10.28 29.41 6.69
C GLY A 173 11.73 29.20 7.15
N THR A 174 12.03 28.12 7.87
CA THR A 174 13.39 27.79 8.33
C THR A 174 13.92 26.48 7.72
N THR A 175 13.05 25.62 7.23
CA THR A 175 13.40 24.31 6.66
C THR A 175 13.51 24.41 5.15
N SER A 176 14.60 23.95 4.58
CA SER A 176 14.84 23.81 3.16
C SER A 176 14.46 22.40 2.64
N ALA A 177 14.31 22.26 1.32
CA ALA A 177 14.14 20.95 0.69
C ALA A 177 15.32 20.01 0.97
N ASP A 178 16.54 20.56 1.02
CA ASP A 178 17.75 19.79 1.27
C ASP A 178 17.80 19.22 2.69
N ASP A 179 17.21 19.89 3.68
CA ASP A 179 17.11 19.37 5.05
C ASP A 179 16.26 18.10 5.11
N ILE A 180 15.14 18.08 4.40
CA ILE A 180 14.29 16.88 4.30
C ILE A 180 14.99 15.76 3.53
N VAL A 181 15.69 16.08 2.44
CA VAL A 181 16.48 15.10 1.67
C VAL A 181 17.60 14.51 2.52
N ALA A 182 18.32 15.36 3.27
CA ALA A 182 19.40 14.91 4.15
C ALA A 182 18.86 13.96 5.23
N TRP A 183 17.80 14.38 5.94
CA TRP A 183 17.14 13.54 6.94
C TRP A 183 16.70 12.18 6.35
N ALA A 184 16.08 12.20 5.16
CA ALA A 184 15.60 10.98 4.51
C ALA A 184 16.75 10.03 4.14
N ARG A 185 17.90 10.55 3.69
CA ARG A 185 19.09 9.73 3.37
C ARG A 185 19.67 9.03 4.58
N ASP A 186 19.56 9.62 5.75
CA ASP A 186 20.02 9.01 7.01
C ASP A 186 19.01 7.96 7.52
N ALA A 187 17.72 8.15 7.24
CA ALA A 187 16.64 7.31 7.77
C ALA A 187 16.28 6.11 6.88
N MET A 188 16.67 6.10 5.59
CA MET A 188 16.28 5.06 4.65
C MET A 188 17.33 4.78 3.59
N ALA A 189 17.17 3.67 2.87
CA ALA A 189 18.06 3.29 1.77
C ALA A 189 18.13 4.38 0.68
N PRO A 190 19.31 4.65 0.08
CA PRO A 190 19.51 5.77 -0.86
C PRO A 190 18.59 5.79 -2.08
N TYR A 191 18.12 4.61 -2.54
CA TYR A 191 17.21 4.51 -3.67
C TYR A 191 15.76 4.86 -3.29
N LYS A 192 15.40 4.78 -1.99
CA LYS A 192 14.08 5.15 -1.45
C LYS A 192 13.98 6.62 -1.07
N ALA A 193 15.12 7.25 -0.73
CA ALA A 193 15.15 8.64 -0.28
C ALA A 193 14.66 9.58 -1.40
N PRO A 194 13.72 10.49 -1.10
CA PRO A 194 13.27 11.50 -2.05
C PRO A 194 14.45 12.33 -2.58
N ARG A 195 14.46 12.56 -3.89
CA ARG A 195 15.43 13.45 -4.56
C ARG A 195 14.86 14.82 -4.83
N ILE A 196 13.54 14.89 -4.88
CA ILE A 196 12.79 16.13 -5.10
C ILE A 196 11.86 16.29 -3.91
N VAL A 197 11.87 17.48 -3.31
CA VAL A 197 10.94 17.83 -2.24
C VAL A 197 10.21 19.11 -2.67
N GLU A 198 8.89 19.08 -2.58
CA GLU A 198 8.01 20.22 -2.81
C GLU A 198 7.23 20.49 -1.54
N PHE A 199 7.24 21.75 -1.07
CA PHE A 199 6.44 22.17 0.07
C PHE A 199 5.08 22.70 -0.40
N VAL A 200 4.04 22.27 0.30
CA VAL A 200 2.66 22.72 0.10
C VAL A 200 2.02 23.11 1.43
N GLU A 201 0.99 23.94 1.39
CA GLU A 201 0.25 24.32 2.59
C GLU A 201 -0.65 23.19 3.10
N ALA A 202 -1.23 22.40 2.19
CA ALA A 202 -2.06 21.24 2.50
C ALA A 202 -2.01 20.22 1.36
N LEU A 203 -2.11 18.93 1.69
CA LEU A 203 -2.30 17.88 0.69
C LEU A 203 -3.76 17.86 0.21
N PRO A 204 -4.02 17.60 -1.09
CA PRO A 204 -5.38 17.41 -1.58
C PRO A 204 -6.02 16.19 -0.89
N LYS A 205 -7.24 16.38 -0.39
CA LYS A 205 -8.02 15.32 0.26
C LYS A 205 -9.30 15.10 -0.55
N SER A 206 -9.65 13.84 -0.79
CA SER A 206 -10.98 13.49 -1.28
C SER A 206 -12.02 13.85 -0.22
N GLY A 207 -13.09 14.50 -0.64
CA GLY A 207 -14.24 14.78 0.23
C GLY A 207 -15.01 13.53 0.56
#